data_7ce02362e74395baee1c513dbff9e117
#
_entry.id   7ce02362e74395baee1c513dbff9e117
#
_cell.length_a   1.000
_cell.length_b   1.000
_cell.length_c   1.000
_cell.angle_alpha   90.00
_cell.angle_beta   90.00
_cell.angle_gamma   90.00
#
_symmetry.space_group_name_H-M   'P 1'
#
loop_
_entity.id
_entity.type
_entity.pdbx_description
1 polymer ?
#
loop_
_entity_poly.entity_id
_entity_poly.type
_entity_poly.pdbx_seq_one_letter_code
_entity_poly.pdbx_strand_id
1 'polypeptide(L)'
;MSAYIIAEVTITNEEQMKLYREWSTKAMQEFGVEVLVRGGRMEPLEGDWNPQRMVVLRFPDLATAQAYYDSATYTQARKAREGAGTIRMIAVEGV
;
A
#
# COMPACT_ATOMS: atom_id res chain seq x y z
N MET A 1 -20.21 -1.05 -0.19
CA MET A 1 -19.45 0.19 0.12
C MET A 1 -17.99 -0.03 -0.24
N SER A 2 -17.39 0.97 -0.88
CA SER A 2 -15.97 0.91 -1.18
C SER A 2 -15.14 0.82 0.09
N ALA A 3 -13.92 0.32 -0.04
CA ALA A 3 -12.96 0.32 1.05
C ALA A 3 -11.61 0.80 0.51
N TYR A 4 -10.76 1.25 1.40
CA TYR A 4 -9.47 1.82 1.02
C TYR A 4 -8.36 1.22 1.87
N ILE A 5 -7.23 0.96 1.23
CA ILE A 5 -5.99 0.73 1.97
C ILE A 5 -5.20 2.02 1.91
N ILE A 6 -4.81 2.51 3.08
CA ILE A 6 -3.98 3.71 3.21
C ILE A 6 -2.65 3.25 3.78
N ALA A 7 -1.57 3.50 3.06
CA ALA A 7 -0.24 3.05 3.45
C ALA A 7 0.73 4.22 3.53
N GLU A 8 1.47 4.26 4.63
CA GLU A 8 2.57 5.19 4.83
C GLU A 8 3.87 4.42 4.68
N VAL A 9 4.72 4.85 3.77
CA VAL A 9 5.93 4.11 3.40
C VAL A 9 7.17 4.93 3.69
N THR A 10 8.14 4.33 4.40
CA THR A 10 9.47 4.89 4.60
C THR A 10 10.47 3.92 4.01
N ILE A 11 11.27 4.37 3.03
CA ILE A 11 12.18 3.52 2.28
C ILE A 11 13.61 3.74 2.76
N THR A 12 14.31 2.65 3.10
CA THR A 12 15.73 2.69 3.48
C THR A 12 16.62 1.93 2.49
N ASN A 13 16.03 1.10 1.62
CA ASN A 13 16.75 0.37 0.59
C ASN A 13 15.93 0.37 -0.69
N GLU A 14 16.22 1.31 -1.59
CA GLU A 14 15.46 1.51 -2.82
C GLU A 14 15.59 0.32 -3.78
N GLU A 15 16.75 -0.29 -3.89
CA GLU A 15 16.94 -1.45 -4.75
C GLU A 15 16.05 -2.62 -4.35
N GLN A 16 15.98 -2.91 -3.06
CA GLN A 16 15.13 -3.98 -2.56
C GLN A 16 13.65 -3.63 -2.72
N MET A 17 13.30 -2.36 -2.58
CA MET A 17 11.93 -1.89 -2.75
C MET A 17 11.41 -2.08 -4.17
N LYS A 18 12.28 -2.11 -5.17
CA LYS A 18 11.90 -2.41 -6.55
C LYS A 18 11.28 -3.79 -6.66
N LEU A 19 11.87 -4.77 -5.98
CA LEU A 19 11.33 -6.13 -5.98
C LEU A 19 9.97 -6.18 -5.29
N TYR A 20 9.81 -5.46 -4.18
CA TYR A 20 8.52 -5.33 -3.53
C TYR A 20 7.47 -4.78 -4.52
N ARG A 21 7.81 -3.72 -5.26
CA ARG A 21 6.88 -3.10 -6.21
C ARG A 21 6.46 -4.05 -7.33
N GLU A 22 7.36 -4.92 -7.78
CA GLU A 22 7.03 -5.92 -8.79
C GLU A 22 5.94 -6.88 -8.28
N TRP A 23 6.11 -7.39 -7.08
CA TRP A 23 5.14 -8.31 -6.47
C TRP A 23 3.83 -7.61 -6.12
N SER A 24 3.88 -6.39 -5.57
CA SER A 24 2.68 -5.66 -5.22
C SER A 24 1.87 -5.28 -6.46
N THR A 25 2.53 -4.96 -7.56
CA THR A 25 1.86 -4.66 -8.82
C THR A 25 1.12 -5.89 -9.35
N LYS A 26 1.72 -7.07 -9.26
CA LYS A 26 1.04 -8.33 -9.62
C LYS A 26 -0.21 -8.55 -8.78
N ALA A 27 -0.10 -8.35 -7.46
CA ALA A 27 -1.25 -8.51 -6.57
C ALA A 27 -2.35 -7.51 -6.90
N MET A 28 -2.00 -6.27 -7.20
CA MET A 28 -2.98 -5.25 -7.61
C MET A 28 -3.71 -5.66 -8.88
N GLN A 29 -3.01 -6.23 -9.85
CA GLN A 29 -3.62 -6.72 -11.09
C GLN A 29 -4.57 -7.88 -10.83
N GLU A 30 -4.18 -8.82 -9.97
CA GLU A 30 -5.02 -9.96 -9.63
C GLU A 30 -6.35 -9.55 -9.00
N PHE A 31 -6.37 -8.48 -8.23
CA PHE A 31 -7.55 -8.03 -7.50
C PHE A 31 -8.26 -6.84 -8.15
N GLY A 32 -7.79 -6.38 -9.32
CA GLY A 32 -8.37 -5.24 -10.00
C GLY A 32 -8.38 -3.97 -9.16
N VAL A 33 -7.30 -3.73 -8.43
CA VAL A 33 -7.17 -2.61 -7.50
C VAL A 33 -7.09 -1.28 -8.26
N GLU A 34 -7.85 -0.30 -7.80
CA GLU A 34 -7.76 1.05 -8.31
C GLU A 34 -6.76 1.84 -7.47
N VAL A 35 -5.71 2.36 -8.09
CA VAL A 35 -4.69 3.17 -7.40
C VAL A 35 -5.13 4.63 -7.42
N LEU A 36 -5.39 5.21 -6.27
CA LEU A 36 -5.83 6.60 -6.14
C LEU A 36 -4.68 7.55 -5.87
N VAL A 37 -3.71 7.13 -5.04
CA VAL A 37 -2.52 7.91 -4.70
C VAL A 37 -1.32 6.97 -4.73
N ARG A 38 -0.27 7.39 -5.41
CA ARG A 38 0.98 6.63 -5.45
C ARG A 38 2.15 7.59 -5.33
N GLY A 39 2.46 7.98 -4.11
CA GLY A 39 3.61 8.84 -3.84
C GLY A 39 3.49 10.25 -4.37
N GLY A 40 2.27 10.79 -4.43
CA GLY A 40 2.04 12.16 -4.84
C GLY A 40 2.57 13.17 -3.84
N ARG A 41 2.66 14.41 -4.27
CA ARG A 41 3.10 15.52 -3.41
C ARG A 41 2.13 15.68 -2.24
N MET A 42 2.69 15.94 -1.06
CA MET A 42 1.91 16.11 0.17
C MET A 42 2.18 17.47 0.79
N GLU A 43 1.14 18.05 1.40
CA GLU A 43 1.23 19.31 2.13
C GLU A 43 0.69 19.05 3.53
N PRO A 44 1.52 19.13 4.59
CA PRO A 44 1.02 19.01 5.95
C PRO A 44 0.06 20.15 6.26
N LEU A 45 -1.08 19.85 6.84
CA LEU A 45 -2.09 20.85 7.15
C LEU A 45 -2.20 21.10 8.65
N GLU A 46 -2.08 20.07 9.45
CA GLU A 46 -2.26 20.16 10.88
C GLU A 46 -1.59 18.96 11.56
N GLY A 47 -1.02 19.20 12.71
CA GLY A 47 -0.37 18.16 13.48
C GLY A 47 1.05 17.85 13.01
N ASP A 48 1.74 17.02 13.79
CA ASP A 48 3.12 16.63 13.51
C ASP A 48 3.11 15.29 12.74
N TRP A 49 2.90 15.37 11.43
CA TRP A 49 2.78 14.18 10.60
C TRP A 49 3.42 14.43 9.22
N ASN A 50 4.60 13.86 9.02
CA ASN A 50 5.38 14.08 7.80
C ASN A 50 5.78 12.73 7.18
N PRO A 51 4.84 12.00 6.56
CA PRO A 51 5.17 10.74 5.93
C PRO A 51 6.10 10.97 4.74
N GLN A 52 7.02 10.03 4.50
CA GLN A 52 7.92 10.11 3.35
C GLN A 52 7.15 9.86 2.06
N ARG A 53 6.22 8.89 2.08
CA ARG A 53 5.45 8.49 0.90
C ARG A 53 4.10 7.92 1.35
N MET A 54 3.06 8.24 0.58
CA MET A 54 1.71 7.77 0.86
C MET A 54 1.15 7.06 -0.37
N VAL A 55 0.48 5.93 -0.13
CA VAL A 55 -0.22 5.18 -1.18
C VAL A 55 -1.66 4.97 -0.72
N VAL A 56 -2.62 5.19 -1.61
CA VAL A 56 -4.03 4.93 -1.33
C VAL A 56 -4.60 4.06 -2.45
N LEU A 57 -5.19 2.94 -2.07
CA LEU A 57 -5.78 1.98 -2.99
C LEU A 57 -7.27 1.84 -2.70
N ARG A 58 -8.08 1.66 -3.74
CA ARG A 58 -9.51 1.46 -3.59
C ARG A 58 -9.91 0.04 -3.95
N PHE A 59 -10.81 -0.52 -3.15
CA PHE A 59 -11.39 -1.86 -3.32
C PHE A 59 -12.90 -1.77 -3.29
N PRO A 60 -13.60 -2.75 -3.88
CA PRO A 60 -15.07 -2.75 -3.82
C PRO A 60 -15.64 -2.90 -2.42
N ASP A 61 -14.91 -3.55 -1.52
CA ASP A 61 -15.34 -3.74 -0.14
C ASP A 61 -14.15 -4.08 0.77
N LEU A 62 -14.38 -4.07 2.07
CA LEU A 62 -13.34 -4.32 3.06
C LEU A 62 -12.84 -5.78 2.99
N ALA A 63 -13.71 -6.72 2.71
CA ALA A 63 -13.33 -8.14 2.60
C ALA A 63 -12.34 -8.36 1.46
N THR A 64 -12.53 -7.68 0.33
CA THR A 64 -11.61 -7.76 -0.81
C THR A 64 -10.25 -7.12 -0.47
N ALA A 65 -10.25 -6.00 0.26
CA ALA A 65 -9.01 -5.38 0.71
C ALA A 65 -8.23 -6.35 1.61
N GLN A 66 -8.90 -7.02 2.52
CA GLN A 66 -8.30 -8.01 3.40
C GLN A 66 -7.76 -9.20 2.60
N ALA A 67 -8.53 -9.69 1.63
CA ALA A 67 -8.11 -10.80 0.78
C ALA A 67 -6.87 -10.46 -0.06
N TYR A 68 -6.78 -9.22 -0.54
CA TYR A 68 -5.60 -8.72 -1.25
C TYR A 68 -4.37 -8.80 -0.34
N TYR A 69 -4.47 -8.28 0.87
CA TYR A 69 -3.36 -8.27 1.82
C TYR A 69 -2.91 -9.69 2.17
N ASP A 70 -3.85 -10.62 2.33
CA ASP A 70 -3.58 -12.00 2.72
C ASP A 70 -3.26 -12.91 1.54
N SER A 71 -3.32 -12.41 0.30
CA SER A 71 -3.07 -13.21 -0.89
C SER A 71 -1.66 -13.77 -0.93
N ALA A 72 -1.48 -14.88 -1.64
CA ALA A 72 -0.16 -15.50 -1.83
C ALA A 72 0.79 -14.52 -2.52
N THR A 73 0.31 -13.77 -3.51
CA THR A 73 1.13 -12.82 -4.26
C THR A 73 1.57 -11.66 -3.38
N TYR A 74 0.66 -11.06 -2.60
CA TYR A 74 1.06 -9.97 -1.71
C TYR A 74 1.95 -10.45 -0.57
N THR A 75 1.79 -11.70 -0.14
CA THR A 75 2.68 -12.31 0.85
C THR A 75 4.12 -12.34 0.34
N GLN A 76 4.33 -12.61 -0.97
CA GLN A 76 5.65 -12.53 -1.57
C GLN A 76 6.18 -11.09 -1.56
N ALA A 77 5.31 -10.12 -1.80
CA ALA A 77 5.68 -8.70 -1.73
C ALA A 77 6.18 -8.35 -0.33
N ARG A 78 5.46 -8.77 0.71
CA ARG A 78 5.86 -8.51 2.09
C ARG A 78 7.23 -9.10 2.43
N LYS A 79 7.49 -10.31 1.95
CA LYS A 79 8.81 -10.93 2.14
C LYS A 79 9.91 -10.17 1.42
N ALA A 80 9.63 -9.72 0.19
CA ALA A 80 10.61 -8.99 -0.61
C ALA A 80 11.05 -7.67 0.03
N ARG A 81 10.18 -7.03 0.80
CA ARG A 81 10.48 -5.73 1.43
C ARG A 81 11.10 -5.82 2.82
N GLU A 82 11.29 -7.01 3.37
CA GLU A 82 11.87 -7.15 4.71
C GLU A 82 13.23 -6.47 4.76
N GLY A 83 13.39 -5.55 5.72
CA GLY A 83 14.62 -4.78 5.87
C GLY A 83 14.80 -3.63 4.91
N ALA A 84 13.87 -3.40 3.97
CA ALA A 84 13.96 -2.33 2.97
C ALA A 84 13.33 -1.03 3.42
N GLY A 85 12.67 -1.01 4.56
CA GLY A 85 11.99 0.15 5.10
C GLY A 85 10.87 -0.25 6.02
N THR A 86 9.96 0.69 6.27
CA THR A 86 8.81 0.49 7.14
C THR A 86 7.54 0.87 6.40
N ILE A 87 6.52 0.03 6.51
CA ILE A 87 5.19 0.33 5.96
C ILE A 87 4.18 0.21 7.10
N ARG A 88 3.37 1.25 7.27
CA ARG A 88 2.21 1.20 8.15
C ARG A 88 1.00 1.33 7.26
N MET A 89 0.05 0.40 7.38
CA MET A 89 -1.13 0.45 6.53
C MET A 89 -2.38 0.01 7.28
N ILE A 90 -3.49 0.60 6.91
CA ILE A 90 -4.80 0.23 7.43
C ILE A 90 -5.75 0.07 6.26
N ALA A 91 -6.77 -0.74 6.46
CA ALA A 91 -7.90 -0.82 5.57
C ALA A 91 -9.08 -0.17 6.27
N VAL A 92 -9.79 0.71 5.57
CA VAL A 92 -10.92 1.45 6.14
C VAL A 92 -12.09 1.43 5.16
N GLU A 93 -13.27 1.22 5.69
CA GLU A 93 -14.49 1.22 4.90
C GLU A 93 -14.90 2.65 4.55
N GLY A 94 -15.27 2.86 3.28
CA GLY A 94 -15.74 4.16 2.83
C GLY A 94 -17.23 4.37 3.06
N VAL A 95 -17.73 5.48 2.60
CA VAL A 95 -19.16 5.83 2.69
C VAL A 95 -19.96 5.27 1.53
#